data_293a071e1212590a4a087fd6a9fd4297
#
_entry.id   293a071e1212590a4a087fd6a9fd4297
#
_cell.length_a   1.000
_cell.length_b   1.000
_cell.length_c   1.000
_cell.angle_alpha   90.00
_cell.angle_beta   90.00
_cell.angle_gamma   90.00
#
_symmetry.space_group_name_H-M   'P 1'
#
loop_
_entity.id
_entity.type
_entity.pdbx_description
1 polymer ?
#
loop_
_entity_poly.entity_id
_entity_poly.type
_entity_poly.pdbx_seq_one_letter_code
_entity_poly.pdbx_strand_id
1 'polypeptide(L)'
;MKNRLRRQQELDFQSGFEESDVELRTEPLKLLDGAESIIAIALAYPSRMQDAPLGKKGERRGIFCRASWGVDYHTAVRERLQLIESWLVDRVPGVKIKSMVDTGELVDRAVAERAGIGWSGKNCSIITPEFGSYVYLGEVMTNIPFAPDTPMEDGCGDCAPENRTKR
;
A
#
# COMPACT_ATOMS: atom_id res chain seq x y z
N MET A 1 -6.17 -11.12 10.22
CA MET A 1 -6.80 -10.05 9.42
C MET A 1 -8.31 -9.99 9.66
N LYS A 2 -9.07 -10.98 9.26
CA LYS A 2 -10.54 -11.04 9.31
C LYS A 2 -11.16 -10.55 10.63
N ASN A 3 -10.67 -11.05 11.78
CA ASN A 3 -11.16 -10.64 13.10
C ASN A 3 -10.89 -9.15 13.42
N ARG A 4 -9.79 -8.58 12.91
CA ARG A 4 -9.50 -7.14 13.08
C ARG A 4 -10.47 -6.29 12.28
N LEU A 5 -10.76 -6.66 11.04
CA LEU A 5 -11.71 -5.95 10.18
C LEU A 5 -13.13 -6.00 10.76
N ARG A 6 -13.59 -7.17 11.23
CA ARG A 6 -14.89 -7.31 11.91
C ARG A 6 -14.99 -6.42 13.16
N ARG A 7 -13.92 -6.39 13.96
CA ARG A 7 -13.90 -5.51 15.14
C ARG A 7 -13.91 -4.01 14.75
N GLN A 8 -13.31 -3.61 13.64
CA GLN A 8 -13.42 -2.24 13.13
C GLN A 8 -14.87 -1.91 12.74
N GLN A 9 -15.58 -2.84 12.12
CA GLN A 9 -17.02 -2.68 11.81
C GLN A 9 -17.85 -2.55 13.08
N GLU A 10 -17.67 -3.44 14.06
CA GLU A 10 -18.38 -3.40 15.35
C GLU A 10 -18.17 -2.07 16.10
N LEU A 11 -17.02 -1.43 15.92
CA LEU A 11 -16.64 -0.18 16.56
C LEU A 11 -16.95 1.07 15.70
N ASP A 12 -17.54 0.89 14.53
CA ASP A 12 -17.79 1.97 13.56
C ASP A 12 -16.52 2.78 13.20
N PHE A 13 -15.41 2.09 13.05
CA PHE A 13 -14.11 2.68 12.70
C PHE A 13 -13.76 2.55 11.22
N GLN A 14 -14.72 2.20 10.38
CA GLN A 14 -14.53 2.14 8.94
C GLN A 14 -14.55 3.55 8.34
N SER A 15 -13.69 3.78 7.35
CA SER A 15 -13.84 4.93 6.48
C SER A 15 -14.93 4.63 5.44
N GLY A 16 -15.61 5.66 4.94
CA GLY A 16 -16.60 5.47 3.87
C GLY A 16 -15.99 5.17 2.50
N PHE A 17 -14.67 5.03 2.40
CA PHE A 17 -13.92 4.81 1.15
C PHE A 17 -13.47 3.37 0.95
N GLU A 18 -13.46 2.55 1.99
CA GLU A 18 -13.00 1.18 1.93
C GLU A 18 -14.15 0.19 1.67
N GLU A 19 -13.83 -0.95 1.06
CA GLU A 19 -14.78 -2.05 0.88
C GLU A 19 -15.32 -2.49 2.25
N SER A 20 -16.64 -2.57 2.37
CA SER A 20 -17.30 -2.94 3.61
C SER A 20 -17.37 -4.46 3.83
N ASP A 21 -17.36 -5.25 2.76
CA ASP A 21 -17.40 -6.71 2.87
C ASP A 21 -16.05 -7.28 3.30
N VAL A 22 -15.98 -7.71 4.56
CA VAL A 22 -14.77 -8.32 5.14
C VAL A 22 -14.33 -9.58 4.39
N GLU A 23 -15.25 -10.32 3.81
CA GLU A 23 -14.94 -11.53 3.05
C GLU A 23 -14.22 -11.17 1.74
N LEU A 24 -14.68 -10.17 1.00
CA LEU A 24 -14.00 -9.66 -0.20
C LEU A 24 -12.59 -9.15 0.14
N ARG A 25 -12.45 -8.48 1.27
CA ARG A 25 -11.15 -7.94 1.73
C ARG A 25 -10.14 -9.02 2.17
N THR A 26 -10.58 -10.24 2.38
CA THR A 26 -9.73 -11.30 2.96
C THR A 26 -9.69 -12.60 2.18
N GLU A 27 -10.52 -12.74 1.16
CA GLU A 27 -10.61 -13.96 0.35
C GLU A 27 -10.36 -13.66 -1.14
N PRO A 28 -9.09 -13.67 -1.58
CA PRO A 28 -8.71 -13.34 -2.96
C PRO A 28 -9.46 -14.11 -4.04
N LEU A 29 -9.81 -15.38 -3.78
CA LEU A 29 -10.58 -16.21 -4.72
C LEU A 29 -11.97 -15.69 -5.04
N LYS A 30 -12.55 -14.85 -4.17
CA LYS A 30 -13.82 -14.16 -4.46
C LYS A 30 -13.66 -12.99 -5.42
N LEU A 31 -12.45 -12.47 -5.55
CA LEU A 31 -12.13 -11.31 -6.40
C LEU A 31 -11.68 -11.72 -7.79
N LEU A 32 -10.99 -12.84 -7.90
CA LEU A 32 -10.50 -13.41 -9.15
C LEU A 32 -10.61 -14.94 -9.10
N ASP A 33 -11.48 -15.50 -9.92
CA ASP A 33 -11.63 -16.95 -10.03
C ASP A 33 -10.33 -17.60 -10.50
N GLY A 34 -9.83 -18.56 -9.73
CA GLY A 34 -8.55 -19.22 -9.98
C GLY A 34 -7.33 -18.40 -9.60
N ALA A 35 -7.46 -17.37 -8.75
CA ALA A 35 -6.32 -16.64 -8.25
C ALA A 35 -5.35 -17.55 -7.49
N GLU A 36 -4.06 -17.50 -7.87
CA GLU A 36 -3.00 -18.29 -7.23
C GLU A 36 -1.93 -17.41 -6.60
N SER A 37 -1.74 -16.19 -7.12
CA SER A 37 -0.74 -15.28 -6.60
C SER A 37 -1.21 -13.84 -6.57
N ILE A 38 -0.61 -13.06 -5.68
CA ILE A 38 -0.74 -11.60 -5.62
C ILE A 38 0.66 -11.01 -5.67
N ILE A 39 0.93 -10.19 -6.69
CA ILE A 39 2.17 -9.43 -6.83
C ILE A 39 1.91 -8.07 -6.18
N ALA A 40 2.67 -7.72 -5.14
CA ALA A 40 2.64 -6.39 -4.56
C ALA A 40 3.74 -5.51 -5.15
N ILE A 41 3.44 -4.24 -5.38
CA ILE A 41 4.43 -3.23 -5.76
C ILE A 41 4.44 -2.08 -4.78
N ALA A 42 5.61 -1.45 -4.64
CA ALA A 42 5.80 -0.20 -3.92
C ALA A 42 6.46 0.83 -4.85
N LEU A 43 5.74 1.90 -5.17
CA LEU A 43 6.25 3.01 -5.97
C LEU A 43 6.76 4.11 -5.03
N ALA A 44 8.07 4.29 -4.97
CA ALA A 44 8.68 5.32 -4.12
C ALA A 44 8.43 6.74 -4.67
N TYR A 45 8.16 7.68 -3.76
CA TYR A 45 8.01 9.12 -4.07
C TYR A 45 8.90 10.03 -3.20
N PRO A 46 10.20 9.75 -3.05
CA PRO A 46 11.11 10.55 -2.23
C PRO A 46 11.50 11.85 -2.93
N SER A 47 10.57 12.79 -3.07
CA SER A 47 10.85 14.09 -3.65
C SER A 47 11.30 15.10 -2.60
N ARG A 48 12.16 16.05 -2.99
CA ARG A 48 12.55 17.21 -2.18
C ARG A 48 12.00 18.47 -2.84
N MET A 49 11.34 19.31 -2.07
CA MET A 49 11.00 20.65 -2.52
C MET A 49 12.27 21.50 -2.50
N GLN A 50 12.69 22.06 -3.64
CA GLN A 50 13.92 22.86 -3.73
C GLN A 50 13.79 24.16 -2.92
N ASP A 51 12.68 24.86 -3.07
CA ASP A 51 12.41 26.12 -2.39
C ASP A 51 11.19 25.99 -1.46
N ALA A 52 11.32 25.14 -0.45
CA ALA A 52 10.24 24.94 0.51
C ALA A 52 9.91 26.27 1.21
N PRO A 53 8.64 26.72 1.18
CA PRO A 53 8.26 27.95 1.86
C PRO A 53 8.42 27.75 3.36
N LEU A 54 9.39 28.43 3.94
CA LEU A 54 9.61 28.46 5.38
C LEU A 54 8.54 29.31 6.07
N GLY A 55 8.03 28.83 7.20
CA GLY A 55 7.14 29.63 8.05
C GLY A 55 7.86 30.87 8.56
N LYS A 56 7.20 32.03 8.48
CA LYS A 56 7.68 33.28 9.09
C LYS A 56 6.90 33.54 10.38
N LYS A 57 7.57 34.18 11.35
CA LYS A 57 6.91 34.56 12.61
C LYS A 57 5.70 35.47 12.31
N GLY A 58 4.52 35.09 12.79
CA GLY A 58 3.28 35.83 12.55
C GLY A 58 2.48 35.37 11.32
N GLU A 59 3.05 34.58 10.41
CA GLU A 59 2.34 34.00 9.27
C GLU A 59 1.98 32.52 9.55
N ARG A 60 0.69 32.21 9.51
CA ARG A 60 0.25 30.80 9.60
C ARG A 60 0.32 30.19 8.21
N ARG A 61 1.24 29.22 8.03
CA ARG A 61 1.39 28.47 6.78
C ARG A 61 1.32 26.97 7.07
N GLY A 62 0.75 26.21 6.13
CA GLY A 62 0.78 24.76 6.09
C GLY A 62 1.55 24.29 4.86
N ILE A 63 1.99 23.04 4.89
CA ILE A 63 2.60 22.35 3.75
C ILE A 63 1.77 21.12 3.46
N PHE A 64 1.38 20.93 2.21
CA PHE A 64 0.78 19.67 1.78
C PHE A 64 1.80 18.54 1.90
N CYS A 65 1.34 17.35 2.31
CA CYS A 65 2.22 16.19 2.37
C CYS A 65 2.76 15.85 0.97
N ARG A 66 3.93 15.22 0.92
CA ARG A 66 4.57 14.86 -0.36
C ARG A 66 3.73 13.96 -1.24
N ALA A 67 2.89 13.12 -0.62
CA ALA A 67 1.99 12.24 -1.34
C ALA A 67 0.96 12.99 -2.23
N SER A 68 0.71 14.27 -1.96
CA SER A 68 -0.21 15.10 -2.77
C SER A 68 0.49 16.04 -3.74
N TRP A 69 1.81 15.88 -3.96
CA TRP A 69 2.53 16.70 -4.92
C TRP A 69 2.56 16.04 -6.30
N GLY A 70 2.25 16.83 -7.33
CA GLY A 70 2.34 16.39 -8.73
C GLY A 70 1.14 15.59 -9.20
N VAL A 71 1.40 14.47 -9.86
CA VAL A 71 0.36 13.59 -10.42
C VAL A 71 -0.31 12.79 -9.31
N ASP A 72 -1.62 12.57 -9.45
CA ASP A 72 -2.37 11.68 -8.57
C ASP A 72 -1.71 10.29 -8.53
N TYR A 73 -1.44 9.80 -7.32
CA TYR A 73 -0.75 8.52 -7.13
C TYR A 73 -1.53 7.33 -7.69
N HIS A 74 -2.85 7.37 -7.71
CA HIS A 74 -3.65 6.33 -8.36
C HIS A 74 -3.28 6.20 -9.84
N THR A 75 -3.09 7.33 -10.52
CA THR A 75 -2.65 7.34 -11.92
C THR A 75 -1.23 6.78 -12.05
N ALA A 76 -0.30 7.28 -11.23
CA ALA A 76 1.09 6.87 -11.28
C ALA A 76 1.29 5.38 -11.00
N VAL A 77 0.61 4.83 -10.00
CA VAL A 77 0.67 3.40 -9.66
C VAL A 77 -0.03 2.57 -10.73
N ARG A 78 -1.20 3.01 -11.20
CA ARG A 78 -1.96 2.28 -12.23
C ARG A 78 -1.17 2.13 -13.54
N GLU A 79 -0.43 3.16 -13.95
CA GLU A 79 0.46 3.07 -15.11
C GLU A 79 1.54 1.97 -14.93
N ARG A 80 2.08 1.81 -13.74
CA ARG A 80 3.07 0.76 -13.44
C ARG A 80 2.44 -0.64 -13.43
N LEU A 81 1.25 -0.76 -12.85
CA LEU A 81 0.50 -2.01 -12.88
C LEU A 81 0.16 -2.43 -14.31
N GLN A 82 -0.26 -1.49 -15.16
CA GLN A 82 -0.55 -1.76 -16.59
C GLN A 82 0.67 -2.30 -17.35
N LEU A 83 1.89 -1.86 -17.02
CA LEU A 83 3.10 -2.42 -17.61
C LEU A 83 3.30 -3.88 -17.22
N ILE A 84 3.05 -4.22 -15.96
CA ILE A 84 3.11 -5.61 -15.46
C ILE A 84 2.01 -6.46 -16.13
N GLU A 85 0.79 -5.96 -16.19
CA GLU A 85 -0.33 -6.63 -16.85
C GLU A 85 -0.02 -6.95 -18.30
N SER A 86 0.41 -5.95 -19.07
CA SER A 86 0.76 -6.10 -20.48
C SER A 86 1.87 -7.15 -20.66
N TRP A 87 2.89 -7.08 -19.80
CA TRP A 87 4.00 -8.03 -19.84
C TRP A 87 3.55 -9.47 -19.57
N LEU A 88 2.63 -9.67 -18.64
CA LEU A 88 2.06 -11.00 -18.32
C LEU A 88 1.17 -11.50 -19.46
N VAL A 89 0.28 -10.65 -19.97
CA VAL A 89 -0.64 -11.00 -21.08
C VAL A 89 0.13 -11.45 -22.33
N ASP A 90 1.21 -10.75 -22.64
CA ASP A 90 2.03 -11.09 -23.83
C ASP A 90 2.77 -12.45 -23.70
N ARG A 91 2.98 -12.92 -22.47
CA ARG A 91 3.82 -14.13 -22.21
C ARG A 91 3.06 -15.34 -21.76
N VAL A 92 1.90 -15.14 -21.15
CA VAL A 92 1.12 -16.23 -20.55
C VAL A 92 -0.28 -16.30 -21.16
N PRO A 93 -0.49 -17.18 -22.15
CA PRO A 93 -1.82 -17.37 -22.74
C PRO A 93 -2.85 -17.78 -21.68
N GLY A 94 -4.00 -17.10 -21.68
CA GLY A 94 -5.08 -17.40 -20.73
C GLY A 94 -4.86 -16.85 -19.32
N VAL A 95 -3.89 -15.95 -19.11
CA VAL A 95 -3.71 -15.28 -17.83
C VAL A 95 -4.96 -14.48 -17.48
N LYS A 96 -5.39 -14.64 -16.22
CA LYS A 96 -6.41 -13.79 -15.59
C LYS A 96 -5.71 -12.80 -14.67
N ILE A 97 -6.10 -11.54 -14.73
CA ILE A 97 -5.46 -10.46 -13.97
C ILE A 97 -6.53 -9.54 -13.39
N LYS A 98 -6.32 -9.11 -12.15
CA LYS A 98 -7.05 -8.00 -11.51
C LYS A 98 -6.06 -7.14 -10.74
N SER A 99 -5.88 -5.89 -11.16
CA SER A 99 -5.02 -4.93 -10.48
C SER A 99 -5.83 -3.97 -9.61
N MET A 100 -5.24 -3.55 -8.51
CA MET A 100 -5.86 -2.66 -7.53
C MET A 100 -4.86 -1.64 -7.01
N VAL A 101 -5.40 -0.47 -6.64
CA VAL A 101 -4.65 0.63 -6.00
C VAL A 101 -5.57 1.26 -4.97
N ASP A 102 -5.19 1.27 -3.70
CA ASP A 102 -5.82 1.96 -2.56
C ASP A 102 -7.33 1.67 -2.37
N THR A 103 -8.16 2.04 -3.31
CA THR A 103 -9.62 1.84 -3.27
C THR A 103 -10.06 0.44 -3.72
N GLY A 104 -9.14 -0.52 -3.80
CA GLY A 104 -9.42 -1.92 -4.06
C GLY A 104 -10.05 -2.64 -2.86
N GLU A 105 -10.47 -3.88 -3.08
CA GLU A 105 -11.10 -4.69 -2.03
C GLU A 105 -10.08 -5.20 -1.00
N LEU A 106 -8.83 -5.46 -1.42
CA LEU A 106 -7.80 -5.97 -0.52
C LEU A 106 -7.27 -4.88 0.43
N VAL A 107 -6.56 -5.31 1.46
CA VAL A 107 -5.85 -4.43 2.39
C VAL A 107 -4.39 -4.32 1.93
N ASP A 108 -4.06 -3.34 1.11
CA ASP A 108 -2.77 -3.14 0.43
C ASP A 108 -1.57 -3.31 1.38
N ARG A 109 -1.64 -2.72 2.58
CA ARG A 109 -0.58 -2.85 3.59
C ARG A 109 -0.35 -4.29 4.04
N ALA A 110 -1.41 -5.08 4.15
CA ALA A 110 -1.28 -6.48 4.53
C ALA A 110 -0.76 -7.36 3.38
N VAL A 111 -1.07 -7.00 2.15
CA VAL A 111 -0.49 -7.63 0.96
C VAL A 111 0.99 -7.30 0.88
N ALA A 112 1.35 -6.02 0.99
CA ALA A 112 2.74 -5.57 0.95
C ALA A 112 3.61 -6.18 2.05
N GLU A 113 3.10 -6.29 3.29
CA GLU A 113 3.80 -6.93 4.41
C GLU A 113 4.05 -8.42 4.14
N ARG A 114 3.05 -9.15 3.64
CA ARG A 114 3.18 -10.56 3.30
C ARG A 114 4.13 -10.81 2.13
N ALA A 115 4.17 -9.90 1.17
CA ALA A 115 5.07 -9.95 0.03
C ALA A 115 6.50 -9.48 0.36
N GLY A 116 6.81 -9.17 1.63
CA GLY A 116 8.16 -8.79 2.03
C GLY A 116 8.62 -7.43 1.54
N ILE A 117 7.70 -6.53 1.15
CA ILE A 117 8.04 -5.15 0.74
C ILE A 117 8.56 -4.34 1.93
N GLY A 118 8.03 -4.60 3.11
CA GLY A 118 8.38 -3.92 4.33
C GLY A 118 7.57 -4.46 5.51
N TRP A 119 7.64 -3.80 6.64
CA TRP A 119 6.88 -4.16 7.85
C TRP A 119 5.81 -3.12 8.17
N SER A 120 4.80 -3.52 8.91
CA SER A 120 3.74 -2.63 9.41
C SER A 120 4.29 -1.72 10.51
N GLY A 121 4.46 -0.44 10.21
CA GLY A 121 4.97 0.52 11.16
C GLY A 121 3.95 0.95 12.21
N LYS A 122 4.44 1.40 13.39
CA LYS A 122 3.60 2.02 14.44
C LYS A 122 2.93 3.34 13.99
N ASN A 123 3.34 3.86 12.83
CA ASN A 123 2.71 5.01 12.16
C ASN A 123 1.55 4.60 11.23
N CYS A 124 1.12 3.34 11.27
CA CYS A 124 0.06 2.77 10.44
C CYS A 124 0.37 2.74 8.93
N SER A 125 1.63 2.82 8.54
CA SER A 125 2.08 2.69 7.15
C SER A 125 3.03 1.50 6.99
N ILE A 126 3.23 1.03 5.77
CA ILE A 126 4.34 0.12 5.48
C ILE A 126 5.64 0.92 5.52
N ILE A 127 6.66 0.35 6.15
CA ILE A 127 8.00 0.92 6.20
C ILE A 127 8.92 0.01 5.41
N THR A 128 9.48 0.54 4.33
CA THR A 128 10.49 -0.15 3.52
C THR A 128 11.89 0.21 4.00
N PRO A 129 12.89 -0.69 3.85
CA PRO A 129 14.27 -0.40 4.25
C PRO A 129 14.88 0.80 3.53
N GLU A 130 14.56 0.96 2.24
CA GLU A 130 15.20 1.97 1.38
C GLU A 130 14.49 3.33 1.41
N PHE A 131 13.16 3.33 1.44
CA PHE A 131 12.35 4.54 1.27
C PHE A 131 11.50 4.89 2.49
N GLY A 132 11.61 4.13 3.57
CA GLY A 132 10.73 4.31 4.74
C GLY A 132 9.27 4.18 4.33
N SER A 133 8.42 5.11 4.79
CA SER A 133 6.98 5.12 4.45
C SER A 133 6.65 5.95 3.19
N TYR A 134 7.66 6.39 2.41
CA TYR A 134 7.44 7.20 1.22
C TYR A 134 7.21 6.33 -0.02
N VAL A 135 6.24 5.44 0.06
CA VAL A 135 5.84 4.53 -1.01
C VAL A 135 4.32 4.53 -1.17
N TYR A 136 3.86 4.45 -2.42
CA TYR A 136 2.50 4.09 -2.77
C TYR A 136 2.45 2.60 -3.04
N LEU A 137 1.39 1.95 -2.63
CA LEU A 137 1.19 0.51 -2.80
C LEU A 137 0.22 0.23 -3.94
N GLY A 138 0.38 -0.93 -4.55
CA GLY A 138 -0.55 -1.47 -5.52
C GLY A 138 -0.31 -2.96 -5.68
N GLU A 139 -1.30 -3.68 -6.18
CA GLU A 139 -1.23 -5.12 -6.34
C GLU A 139 -1.83 -5.62 -7.65
N VAL A 140 -1.30 -6.74 -8.11
CA VAL A 140 -1.79 -7.52 -9.24
C VAL A 140 -2.13 -8.91 -8.76
N MET A 141 -3.41 -9.27 -8.78
CA MET A 141 -3.84 -10.66 -8.62
C MET A 141 -3.76 -11.39 -9.95
N THR A 142 -3.35 -12.65 -9.91
CA THR A 142 -3.25 -13.48 -11.13
C THR A 142 -3.48 -14.96 -10.82
N ASN A 143 -3.87 -15.71 -11.87
CA ASN A 143 -3.93 -17.18 -11.86
C ASN A 143 -2.58 -17.86 -12.17
N ILE A 144 -1.47 -17.11 -12.15
CA ILE A 144 -0.14 -17.68 -12.31
C ILE A 144 0.40 -18.04 -10.93
N PRO A 145 0.89 -19.28 -10.72
CA PRO A 145 1.53 -19.67 -9.46
C PRO A 145 2.97 -19.16 -9.40
N PHE A 146 3.21 -18.06 -8.72
CA PHE A 146 4.55 -17.59 -8.38
C PHE A 146 5.03 -18.19 -7.07
N ALA A 147 6.33 -18.40 -6.93
CA ALA A 147 6.93 -18.74 -5.65
C ALA A 147 6.72 -17.57 -4.66
N PRO A 148 6.21 -17.83 -3.45
CA PRO A 148 5.95 -16.76 -2.50
C PRO A 148 7.24 -16.19 -1.91
N ASP A 149 7.26 -14.88 -1.73
CA ASP A 149 8.23 -14.20 -0.88
C ASP A 149 7.90 -14.38 0.60
N THR A 150 8.82 -14.01 1.47
CA THR A 150 8.64 -14.09 2.93
C THR A 150 8.49 -12.71 3.54
N PRO A 151 7.59 -12.53 4.53
CA PRO A 151 7.49 -11.29 5.27
C PRO A 151 8.83 -10.88 5.90
N MET A 152 9.07 -9.58 5.96
CA MET A 152 10.23 -9.03 6.67
C MET A 152 10.01 -9.07 8.18
N GLU A 153 11.11 -9.10 8.94
CA GLU A 153 11.06 -8.90 10.39
C GLU A 153 10.61 -7.46 10.74
N ASP A 154 9.93 -7.32 11.87
CA ASP A 154 9.50 -6.01 12.37
C ASP A 154 10.71 -5.14 12.72
N GLY A 155 10.88 -4.04 12.02
CA GLY A 155 11.96 -3.08 12.23
C GLY A 155 11.61 -1.89 13.13
N CYS A 156 10.41 -1.86 13.74
CA CYS A 156 10.00 -0.74 14.61
C CYS A 156 10.72 -0.71 15.97
N GLY A 157 11.19 -1.85 16.47
CA GLY A 157 11.90 -1.95 17.76
C GLY A 157 11.18 -1.23 18.90
N ASP A 158 11.95 -0.60 19.78
CA ASP A 158 11.47 0.15 20.95
C ASP A 158 11.04 1.60 20.63
N CYS A 159 10.61 1.87 19.40
CA CYS A 159 10.13 3.18 19.02
C CYS A 159 8.84 3.54 19.77
N ALA A 160 8.99 4.35 20.82
CA ALA A 160 7.89 4.84 21.65
C ALA A 160 7.53 6.29 21.27
N PRO A 161 6.27 6.72 21.48
CA PRO A 161 5.82 8.09 21.16
C PRO A 161 6.67 9.19 21.82
N GLU A 162 7.15 8.97 23.04
CA GLU A 162 7.99 9.87 23.78
C GLU A 162 9.40 10.07 23.18
N ASN A 163 9.85 9.19 22.32
CA ASN A 163 11.14 9.29 21.63
C ASN A 163 11.07 10.11 20.32
N ARG A 164 9.89 10.57 19.91
CA ARG A 164 9.71 11.35 18.65
C ARG A 164 10.24 12.79 18.76
N THR A 165 10.45 13.29 19.96
CA THR A 165 10.86 14.70 20.22
C THR A 165 12.36 14.91 20.27
N LYS A 166 13.18 13.86 20.09
CA LYS A 166 14.65 13.94 20.25
C LYS A 166 15.44 13.86 18.94
N ARG A 167 14.81 14.17 17.79
CA ARG A 167 15.53 14.27 16.50
C ARG A 167 15.25 15.60 15.83
#